data_be73849d7da644e8e98d0d6216e5519a
#
_entry.id   be73849d7da644e8e98d0d6216e5519a
#
_cell.length_a   1.000
_cell.length_b   1.000
_cell.length_c   1.000
_cell.angle_alpha   90.00
_cell.angle_beta   90.00
_cell.angle_gamma   90.00
#
_symmetry.space_group_name_H-M   'P 1'
#
loop_
_entity.id
_entity.type
_entity.pdbx_description
1 polymer ?
#
loop_
_entity_poly.entity_id
_entity_poly.type
_entity_poly.pdbx_seq_one_letter_code
_entity_poly.pdbx_strand_id
1 'polypeptide(L)'
;LKDVLSKQADALNRLRSGKAWNSFREVFGFDSLIRSLEVTWGEENGWHPHTHELWCIDKEINRERLSAYLKAKFKAKRHAERLERLLSAEPTEVFEELLLERWEACCERAGLMVKPDGTPVSLDVFRQHALDIKHGVSVGDYLAKQDDSRHWGVDREMAKGSTKKGKKKGMHPFGFLSRFAETGDGVWSGRWLEYSEAIEGKRRLFWSHGLKERVGLNEKTDEEIAAEQDDHAVIVYQMLDGEWRKARHNVPRVLAAAEDDENLREVIEEIEELDFYTAEAEAVETRTEGISFKVIQEIADEFREELKRA
;
A
#
# COMPACT_ATOMS: atom_id res chain seq x y z
N LEU A 1 -14.50 4.80 7.05
CA LEU A 1 -13.21 4.91 6.34
C LEU A 1 -13.19 6.11 5.40
N LYS A 2 -14.20 6.36 4.58
CA LYS A 2 -14.25 7.43 3.58
C LYS A 2 -13.94 8.82 4.16
N ASP A 3 -14.49 9.15 5.33
CA ASP A 3 -14.24 10.41 6.04
C ASP A 3 -12.76 10.53 6.48
N VAL A 4 -12.20 9.47 7.07
CA VAL A 4 -10.80 9.47 7.52
C VAL A 4 -9.83 9.65 6.35
N LEU A 5 -10.07 8.97 5.22
CA LEU A 5 -9.28 9.14 3.99
C LEU A 5 -9.39 10.56 3.41
N SER A 6 -10.57 11.17 3.48
CA SER A 6 -10.77 12.56 3.04
C SER A 6 -10.00 13.54 3.92
N LYS A 7 -10.07 13.39 5.23
CA LYS A 7 -9.32 14.20 6.20
C LYS A 7 -7.81 14.02 6.05
N GLN A 8 -7.34 12.78 5.83
CA GLN A 8 -5.93 12.51 5.57
C GLN A 8 -5.44 13.18 4.28
N ALA A 9 -6.24 13.11 3.21
CA ALA A 9 -5.91 13.79 1.95
C ALA A 9 -5.84 15.31 2.12
N ASP A 10 -6.76 15.91 2.89
CA ASP A 10 -6.72 17.35 3.21
C ASP A 10 -5.46 17.70 4.02
N ALA A 11 -5.12 16.92 5.06
CA ALA A 11 -3.91 17.12 5.85
C ALA A 11 -2.63 17.05 4.99
N LEU A 12 -2.52 16.05 4.11
CA LEU A 12 -1.39 15.89 3.18
C LEU A 12 -1.30 17.03 2.16
N ASN A 13 -2.42 17.55 1.67
CA ASN A 13 -2.44 18.71 0.78
C ASN A 13 -2.00 19.98 1.51
N ARG A 14 -2.45 20.20 2.75
CA ARG A 14 -2.02 21.31 3.61
C ARG A 14 -0.55 21.24 3.94
N LEU A 15 -0.03 20.05 4.22
CA LEU A 15 1.38 19.81 4.51
C LEU A 15 2.28 20.37 3.41
N ARG A 16 1.91 20.18 2.15
CA ARG A 16 2.71 20.55 0.98
C ARG A 16 2.15 21.77 0.23
N SER A 17 1.59 22.73 0.94
CA SER A 17 1.03 23.93 0.35
C SER A 17 1.40 25.21 1.07
N GLY A 18 1.34 26.34 0.36
CA GLY A 18 1.50 27.68 0.87
C GLY A 18 2.95 28.12 1.08
N LYS A 19 3.11 29.42 1.45
CA LYS A 19 4.44 30.06 1.55
C LYS A 19 5.39 29.38 2.55
N ALA A 20 4.85 28.91 3.68
CA ALA A 20 5.65 28.22 4.69
C ALA A 20 6.20 26.88 4.19
N TRP A 21 5.44 26.17 3.36
CA TRP A 21 5.94 24.97 2.68
C TRP A 21 7.02 25.32 1.65
N ASN A 22 6.80 26.34 0.83
CA ASN A 22 7.79 26.74 -0.18
C ASN A 22 9.14 27.08 0.45
N SER A 23 9.14 27.83 1.57
CA SER A 23 10.36 28.12 2.31
C SER A 23 10.99 26.88 2.92
N PHE A 24 10.19 25.96 3.47
CA PHE A 24 10.67 24.69 4.03
C PHE A 24 11.32 23.82 2.96
N ARG A 25 10.60 23.59 1.83
CA ARG A 25 11.11 22.77 0.74
C ARG A 25 12.40 23.29 0.13
N GLU A 26 12.54 24.62 0.02
CA GLU A 26 13.74 25.27 -0.51
C GLU A 26 14.96 25.05 0.41
N VAL A 27 14.75 25.13 1.73
CA VAL A 27 15.83 24.96 2.72
C VAL A 27 16.28 23.52 2.81
N PHE A 28 15.34 22.58 2.78
CA PHE A 28 15.61 21.16 2.95
C PHE A 28 15.78 20.40 1.62
N GLY A 29 15.72 21.08 0.48
CA GLY A 29 16.00 20.50 -0.83
C GLY A 29 14.93 19.52 -1.32
N PHE A 30 13.70 19.60 -0.80
CA PHE A 30 12.62 18.71 -1.30
C PHE A 30 12.29 19.01 -2.75
N ASP A 31 12.40 18.01 -3.59
CA ASP A 31 12.06 18.09 -5.01
C ASP A 31 10.73 17.41 -5.33
N SER A 32 10.64 16.14 -5.04
CA SER A 32 9.50 15.30 -5.43
C SER A 32 9.33 14.13 -4.46
N LEU A 33 8.23 13.38 -4.62
CA LEU A 33 7.98 12.18 -3.82
C LEU A 33 7.23 11.11 -4.60
N ILE A 34 7.39 9.89 -4.12
CA ILE A 34 6.51 8.76 -4.40
C ILE A 34 5.78 8.43 -3.11
N ARG A 35 4.47 8.20 -3.17
CA ARG A 35 3.64 7.89 -1.99
C ARG A 35 2.78 6.68 -2.24
N SER A 36 2.81 5.73 -1.33
CA SER A 36 1.89 4.61 -1.27
C SER A 36 0.92 4.79 -0.11
N LEU A 37 -0.36 4.52 -0.34
CA LEU A 37 -1.40 4.49 0.67
C LEU A 37 -1.62 3.05 1.12
N GLU A 38 -1.47 2.80 2.41
CA GLU A 38 -1.84 1.56 3.08
C GLU A 38 -3.01 1.81 4.03
N VAL A 39 -3.94 0.86 4.10
CA VAL A 39 -5.09 0.92 5.02
C VAL A 39 -5.12 -0.37 5.82
N THR A 40 -5.14 -0.24 7.14
CA THR A 40 -5.35 -1.36 8.06
C THR A 40 -6.56 -1.06 8.97
N TRP A 41 -7.07 -2.10 9.60
CA TRP A 41 -8.15 -1.99 10.56
C TRP A 41 -7.84 -2.79 11.82
N GLY A 42 -8.17 -2.23 12.97
CA GLY A 42 -8.05 -2.89 14.26
C GLY A 42 -9.31 -2.71 15.10
N GLU A 43 -9.64 -3.70 15.94
CA GLU A 43 -10.84 -3.67 16.79
C GLU A 43 -10.86 -2.48 17.72
N GLU A 44 -9.72 -2.11 18.30
CA GLU A 44 -9.60 -1.02 19.27
C GLU A 44 -9.59 0.38 18.61
N ASN A 45 -8.95 0.50 17.45
CA ASN A 45 -8.65 1.80 16.84
C ASN A 45 -9.42 2.07 15.54
N GLY A 46 -10.18 1.08 15.04
CA GLY A 46 -10.91 1.18 13.78
C GLY A 46 -9.97 1.25 12.56
N TRP A 47 -10.37 2.02 11.57
CA TRP A 47 -9.60 2.23 10.35
C TRP A 47 -8.37 3.08 10.59
N HIS A 48 -7.24 2.60 10.11
CA HIS A 48 -5.94 3.25 10.22
C HIS A 48 -5.27 3.40 8.84
N PRO A 49 -5.63 4.42 8.04
CA PRO A 49 -4.92 4.73 6.82
C PRO A 49 -3.59 5.42 7.15
N HIS A 50 -2.52 4.97 6.53
CA HIS A 50 -1.21 5.61 6.61
C HIS A 50 -0.53 5.63 5.23
N THR A 51 0.48 6.47 5.09
CA THR A 51 1.24 6.60 3.85
C THR A 51 2.70 6.29 4.08
N HIS A 52 3.28 5.55 3.13
CA HIS A 52 4.73 5.44 2.99
C HIS A 52 5.15 6.43 1.91
N GLU A 53 6.06 7.31 2.23
CA GLU A 53 6.53 8.34 1.31
C GLU A 53 8.05 8.23 1.11
N LEU A 54 8.49 8.14 -0.13
CA LEU A 54 9.88 8.30 -0.53
C LEU A 54 10.06 9.73 -1.02
N TRP A 55 10.80 10.54 -0.26
CA TRP A 55 11.09 11.92 -0.61
C TRP A 55 12.42 12.02 -1.35
N CYS A 56 12.38 12.60 -2.53
CA CYS A 56 13.57 12.91 -3.31
C CYS A 56 14.10 14.27 -2.86
N ILE A 57 15.34 14.28 -2.40
CA ILE A 57 16.05 15.48 -1.96
C ILE A 57 17.14 15.77 -2.99
N ASP A 58 17.10 16.91 -3.64
CA ASP A 58 17.98 17.29 -4.75
C ASP A 58 19.24 18.04 -4.32
N LYS A 59 19.29 18.47 -3.06
CA LYS A 59 20.37 19.29 -2.52
C LYS A 59 20.68 18.91 -1.07
N GLU A 60 21.95 18.97 -0.74
CA GLU A 60 22.37 18.94 0.66
C GLU A 60 21.85 20.15 1.43
N ILE A 61 21.53 19.94 2.71
CA ILE A 61 21.05 21.01 3.57
C ILE A 61 22.21 22.00 3.85
N ASN A 62 22.08 23.20 3.32
CA ASN A 62 23.03 24.26 3.59
C ASN A 62 22.79 24.87 4.97
N ARG A 63 23.78 24.78 5.89
CA ARG A 63 23.68 25.26 7.28
C ARG A 63 23.43 26.78 7.37
N GLU A 64 23.95 27.57 6.45
CA GLU A 64 23.74 29.04 6.45
C GLU A 64 22.29 29.37 6.09
N ARG A 65 21.73 28.72 5.05
CA ARG A 65 20.32 28.86 4.66
C ARG A 65 19.38 28.38 5.76
N LEU A 66 19.69 27.24 6.38
CA LEU A 66 18.94 26.73 7.53
C LEU A 66 18.95 27.72 8.69
N SER A 67 20.12 28.27 9.07
CA SER A 67 20.25 29.28 10.09
C SER A 67 19.42 30.54 9.79
N ALA A 68 19.50 31.06 8.57
CA ALA A 68 18.70 32.21 8.14
C ALA A 68 17.19 31.92 8.21
N TYR A 69 16.76 30.73 7.78
CA TYR A 69 15.37 30.30 7.88
C TYR A 69 14.88 30.21 9.31
N LEU A 70 15.66 29.58 10.21
CA LEU A 70 15.32 29.45 11.63
C LEU A 70 15.19 30.80 12.31
N LYS A 71 16.16 31.72 12.09
CA LYS A 71 16.11 33.08 12.59
C LYS A 71 14.89 33.85 12.09
N ALA A 72 14.52 33.65 10.84
CA ALA A 72 13.32 34.25 10.26
C ALA A 72 12.02 33.68 10.85
N LYS A 73 11.96 32.35 11.07
CA LYS A 73 10.80 31.65 11.62
C LYS A 73 10.59 31.96 13.10
N PHE A 74 11.67 32.03 13.91
CA PHE A 74 11.64 32.17 15.37
C PHE A 74 12.09 33.56 15.88
N LYS A 75 11.62 34.62 15.24
CA LYS A 75 11.99 36.01 15.56
C LYS A 75 11.60 36.48 16.99
N ALA A 76 10.55 35.91 17.56
CA ALA A 76 10.00 36.36 18.83
C ALA A 76 10.92 35.94 19.99
N LYS A 77 11.15 36.83 20.97
CA LYS A 77 11.97 36.58 22.15
C LYS A 77 11.60 35.31 22.92
N ARG A 78 10.31 34.96 22.95
CA ARG A 78 9.80 33.71 23.57
C ARG A 78 10.34 32.42 22.94
N HIS A 79 10.93 32.50 21.75
CA HIS A 79 11.49 31.37 21.04
C HIS A 79 13.02 31.32 21.07
N ALA A 80 13.68 32.21 21.86
CA ALA A 80 15.13 32.33 21.84
C ALA A 80 15.85 31.04 22.22
N GLU A 81 15.45 30.39 23.30
CA GLU A 81 16.02 29.09 23.73
C GLU A 81 15.83 28.00 22.69
N ARG A 82 14.63 27.91 22.11
CA ARG A 82 14.35 26.96 21.04
C ARG A 82 15.21 27.24 19.82
N LEU A 83 15.33 28.50 19.41
CA LEU A 83 16.16 28.90 18.28
C LEU A 83 17.61 28.50 18.50
N GLU A 84 18.17 28.77 19.67
CA GLU A 84 19.54 28.41 20.01
C GLU A 84 19.77 26.91 19.94
N ARG A 85 18.86 26.11 20.51
CA ARG A 85 18.88 24.64 20.42
C ARG A 85 18.86 24.17 18.97
N LEU A 86 17.93 24.69 18.14
CA LEU A 86 17.80 24.28 16.72
C LEU A 86 19.01 24.70 15.88
N LEU A 87 19.67 25.82 16.20
CA LEU A 87 20.89 26.25 15.52
C LEU A 87 22.09 25.36 15.83
N SER A 88 22.09 24.68 16.97
CA SER A 88 23.16 23.75 17.40
C SER A 88 22.85 22.29 17.04
N ALA A 89 21.63 21.97 16.68
CA ALA A 89 21.21 20.61 16.33
C ALA A 89 21.67 20.18 14.92
N GLU A 90 21.67 18.89 14.66
CA GLU A 90 21.92 18.37 13.32
C GLU A 90 20.78 18.74 12.35
N PRO A 91 21.09 19.08 11.09
CA PRO A 91 20.07 19.47 10.11
C PRO A 91 18.94 18.47 9.93
N THR A 92 19.21 17.17 10.06
CA THR A 92 18.22 16.10 10.00
C THR A 92 17.27 16.14 11.20
N GLU A 93 17.75 16.37 12.39
CA GLU A 93 16.94 16.53 13.61
C GLU A 93 16.02 17.76 13.50
N VAL A 94 16.57 18.86 12.97
CA VAL A 94 15.78 20.08 12.71
C VAL A 94 14.68 19.81 11.67
N PHE A 95 15.01 19.08 10.63
CA PHE A 95 14.02 18.66 9.60
C PHE A 95 12.87 17.86 10.22
N GLU A 96 13.20 16.83 11.00
CA GLU A 96 12.21 15.97 11.65
C GLU A 96 11.29 16.75 12.58
N GLU A 97 11.87 17.58 13.47
CA GLU A 97 11.10 18.38 14.41
C GLU A 97 10.14 19.34 13.69
N LEU A 98 10.62 20.06 12.68
CA LEU A 98 9.83 21.04 11.96
C LEU A 98 8.76 20.38 11.07
N LEU A 99 9.06 19.21 10.50
CA LEU A 99 8.10 18.44 9.72
C LEU A 99 6.99 17.88 10.61
N LEU A 100 7.33 17.32 11.77
CA LEU A 100 6.38 16.81 12.75
C LEU A 100 5.44 17.91 13.27
N GLU A 101 5.99 19.08 13.64
CA GLU A 101 5.20 20.25 14.05
C GLU A 101 4.21 20.68 12.95
N ARG A 102 4.69 20.71 11.72
CA ARG A 102 3.86 21.06 10.58
C ARG A 102 2.77 20.02 10.31
N TRP A 103 3.11 18.73 10.42
CA TRP A 103 2.16 17.64 10.26
C TRP A 103 1.08 17.67 11.34
N GLU A 104 1.45 17.87 12.59
CA GLU A 104 0.53 18.05 13.71
C GLU A 104 -0.50 19.14 13.41
N ALA A 105 -0.04 20.33 13.02
CA ALA A 105 -0.93 21.45 12.70
C ALA A 105 -1.84 21.16 11.48
N CYS A 106 -1.39 20.37 10.52
CA CYS A 106 -2.20 19.95 9.37
C CYS A 106 -3.26 18.91 9.76
N CYS A 107 -2.90 17.94 10.60
CA CYS A 107 -3.82 16.94 11.13
C CYS A 107 -4.90 17.56 12.02
N GLU A 108 -4.52 18.51 12.88
CA GLU A 108 -5.47 19.24 13.70
C GLU A 108 -6.51 19.98 12.85
N ARG A 109 -6.06 20.75 11.85
CA ARG A 109 -6.93 21.51 10.94
C ARG A 109 -7.81 20.61 10.07
N ALA A 110 -7.35 19.42 9.75
CA ALA A 110 -8.12 18.42 8.99
C ALA A 110 -9.08 17.61 9.88
N GLY A 111 -9.04 17.79 11.21
CA GLY A 111 -9.89 17.05 12.15
C GLY A 111 -9.48 15.60 12.36
N LEU A 112 -8.17 15.30 12.21
CA LEU A 112 -7.59 13.97 12.48
C LEU A 112 -7.14 13.79 13.94
N MET A 113 -7.15 14.86 14.74
CA MET A 113 -6.74 14.83 16.15
C MET A 113 -7.88 14.45 17.11
N VAL A 114 -8.91 13.77 16.59
CA VAL A 114 -10.07 13.32 17.33
C VAL A 114 -10.34 11.85 16.98
N LYS A 115 -10.50 11.02 18.00
CA LYS A 115 -10.85 9.61 17.83
C LYS A 115 -12.31 9.43 17.38
N PRO A 116 -12.71 8.23 16.89
CA PRO A 116 -14.10 7.96 16.48
C PRO A 116 -15.14 8.19 17.57
N ASP A 117 -14.75 8.06 18.85
CA ASP A 117 -15.59 8.31 20.02
C ASP A 117 -15.70 9.80 20.43
N GLY A 118 -15.07 10.69 19.66
CA GLY A 118 -15.03 12.14 19.92
C GLY A 118 -13.95 12.58 20.92
N THR A 119 -13.16 11.67 21.47
CA THR A 119 -12.08 12.03 22.39
C THR A 119 -10.86 12.59 21.65
N PRO A 120 -10.17 13.63 22.20
CA PRO A 120 -8.95 14.13 21.58
C PRO A 120 -7.82 13.10 21.58
N VAL A 121 -7.03 13.07 20.51
CA VAL A 121 -5.75 12.34 20.50
C VAL A 121 -4.75 13.08 21.36
N SER A 122 -4.07 12.38 22.27
CA SER A 122 -2.97 12.95 23.05
C SER A 122 -1.84 13.42 22.13
N LEU A 123 -1.34 14.63 22.33
CA LEU A 123 -0.21 15.18 21.57
C LEU A 123 1.06 14.34 21.74
N ASP A 124 1.31 13.81 22.92
CA ASP A 124 2.47 12.95 23.17
C ASP A 124 2.38 11.65 22.38
N VAL A 125 1.21 11.00 22.38
CA VAL A 125 0.95 9.80 21.57
C VAL A 125 1.06 10.12 20.09
N PHE A 126 0.50 11.24 19.64
CA PHE A 126 0.61 11.67 18.25
C PHE A 126 2.06 11.84 17.85
N ARG A 127 2.84 12.62 18.59
CA ARG A 127 4.26 12.90 18.29
C ARG A 127 5.13 11.65 18.27
N GLN A 128 4.79 10.67 19.10
CA GLN A 128 5.52 9.40 19.15
C GLN A 128 5.26 8.50 17.95
N HIS A 129 4.08 8.61 17.31
CA HIS A 129 3.63 7.62 16.29
C HIS A 129 3.23 8.24 14.94
N ALA A 130 3.15 9.56 14.82
CA ALA A 130 2.63 10.22 13.62
C ALA A 130 3.59 10.23 12.44
N LEU A 131 4.90 10.19 12.70
CA LEU A 131 5.95 10.13 11.68
C LEU A 131 7.04 9.16 12.12
N ASP A 132 7.51 8.36 11.16
CA ASP A 132 8.75 7.57 11.26
C ASP A 132 9.62 7.96 10.06
N ILE A 133 10.72 8.66 10.30
CA ILE A 133 11.59 9.20 9.26
C ILE A 133 12.89 8.40 9.25
N LYS A 134 13.28 7.91 8.06
CA LYS A 134 14.54 7.22 7.83
C LYS A 134 15.37 8.01 6.83
N HIS A 135 16.57 8.40 7.26
CA HIS A 135 17.53 9.13 6.44
C HIS A 135 18.52 8.19 5.73
N GLY A 136 19.19 8.71 4.73
CA GLY A 136 20.34 8.05 4.12
C GLY A 136 20.02 6.85 3.23
N VAL A 137 18.79 6.74 2.76
CA VAL A 137 18.46 5.76 1.72
C VAL A 137 18.97 6.32 0.38
N SER A 138 20.22 5.99 0.00
CA SER A 138 20.69 6.31 -1.34
C SER A 138 20.10 5.34 -2.35
N VAL A 139 19.79 5.83 -3.55
CA VAL A 139 19.32 4.96 -4.66
C VAL A 139 20.38 3.90 -5.00
N GLY A 140 21.68 4.22 -4.83
CA GLY A 140 22.78 3.30 -5.03
C GLY A 140 22.83 2.15 -4.02
N ASP A 141 22.62 2.44 -2.73
CA ASP A 141 22.51 1.42 -1.67
C ASP A 141 21.28 0.53 -1.85
N TYR A 142 20.26 1.08 -2.47
CA TYR A 142 19.05 0.38 -2.81
C TYR A 142 19.25 -0.67 -3.90
N LEU A 143 19.95 -0.32 -4.98
CA LEU A 143 20.23 -1.24 -6.09
C LEU A 143 21.26 -2.32 -5.71
N ALA A 144 22.22 -2.00 -4.82
CA ALA A 144 23.24 -2.95 -4.37
C ALA A 144 22.70 -4.02 -3.39
N LYS A 145 21.55 -3.77 -2.75
CA LYS A 145 20.93 -4.70 -1.78
C LYS A 145 19.87 -5.63 -2.36
N GLN A 146 19.72 -5.69 -3.67
CA GLN A 146 18.75 -6.58 -4.33
C GLN A 146 19.02 -8.08 -4.10
N ASP A 147 20.23 -8.44 -3.68
CA ASP A 147 20.66 -9.85 -3.58
C ASP A 147 20.52 -10.48 -2.18
N ASP A 148 20.02 -9.76 -1.17
CA ASP A 148 19.83 -10.33 0.16
C ASP A 148 18.35 -10.40 0.53
N SER A 149 17.77 -11.60 0.44
CA SER A 149 16.35 -11.91 0.68
C SER A 149 15.84 -11.56 2.09
N ARG A 150 16.69 -11.02 2.96
CA ARG A 150 16.39 -10.70 4.36
C ARG A 150 16.31 -9.22 4.68
N HIS A 151 16.61 -8.31 3.74
CA HIS A 151 16.62 -6.89 4.00
C HIS A 151 15.34 -6.17 3.54
N TRP A 152 14.91 -5.24 4.39
CA TRP A 152 13.78 -4.35 4.14
C TRP A 152 14.09 -3.44 2.94
N GLY A 153 13.33 -3.58 1.86
CA GLY A 153 13.44 -2.76 0.67
C GLY A 153 12.27 -1.80 0.55
N VAL A 154 12.52 -0.54 0.14
CA VAL A 154 11.48 0.49 -0.06
C VAL A 154 10.45 0.03 -1.09
N ASP A 155 10.87 -0.67 -2.15
CA ASP A 155 10.03 -1.29 -3.17
C ASP A 155 9.01 -2.27 -2.57
N ARG A 156 9.51 -3.18 -1.70
CA ARG A 156 8.65 -4.13 -1.01
C ARG A 156 7.72 -3.47 -0.02
N GLU A 157 8.16 -2.42 0.68
CA GLU A 157 7.30 -1.68 1.59
C GLU A 157 6.23 -0.89 0.82
N MET A 158 6.58 -0.30 -0.31
CA MET A 158 5.64 0.39 -1.20
C MET A 158 4.67 -0.57 -1.92
N ALA A 159 5.14 -1.77 -2.30
CA ALA A 159 4.35 -2.78 -2.99
C ALA A 159 3.53 -3.69 -2.06
N LYS A 160 4.03 -3.96 -0.84
CA LYS A 160 3.43 -4.89 0.12
C LYS A 160 2.14 -4.41 0.78
N GLY A 161 1.63 -3.23 0.45
CA GLY A 161 0.39 -2.72 1.01
C GLY A 161 -0.81 -3.68 0.88
N SER A 162 -0.70 -4.74 0.06
CA SER A 162 -1.75 -5.74 -0.14
C SER A 162 -1.48 -7.12 0.49
N THR A 163 -0.25 -7.44 0.91
CA THR A 163 0.12 -8.81 1.30
C THR A 163 0.62 -8.98 2.73
N LYS A 164 0.76 -7.90 3.52
CA LYS A 164 1.19 -8.00 4.92
C LYS A 164 0.16 -8.77 5.75
N LYS A 165 0.55 -9.91 6.30
CA LYS A 165 -0.12 -10.48 7.47
C LYS A 165 0.04 -9.47 8.61
N GLY A 166 -1.06 -8.87 9.08
CA GLY A 166 -1.06 -7.89 10.15
C GLY A 166 -0.27 -8.39 11.36
N LYS A 167 0.63 -7.59 11.89
CA LYS A 167 1.14 -7.79 13.25
C LYS A 167 -0.07 -7.81 14.19
N LYS A 168 0.01 -8.52 15.30
CA LYS A 168 -1.04 -8.91 16.26
C LYS A 168 -2.21 -7.93 16.55
N LYS A 169 -2.24 -6.71 16.02
CA LYS A 169 -3.24 -5.67 16.30
C LYS A 169 -3.89 -4.99 15.07
N GLY A 170 -3.52 -5.35 13.85
CA GLY A 170 -4.10 -4.73 12.66
C GLY A 170 -4.33 -5.75 11.54
N MET A 171 -5.48 -5.68 10.88
CA MET A 171 -5.87 -6.55 9.77
C MET A 171 -5.83 -5.74 8.47
N HIS A 172 -5.18 -6.30 7.45
CA HIS A 172 -5.27 -5.77 6.09
C HIS A 172 -6.66 -6.08 5.50
N PRO A 173 -7.25 -5.20 4.68
CA PRO A 173 -8.61 -5.40 4.16
C PRO A 173 -8.88 -6.75 3.49
N PHE A 174 -7.91 -7.32 2.75
CA PHE A 174 -8.06 -8.68 2.20
C PHE A 174 -8.18 -9.76 3.28
N GLY A 175 -7.72 -9.51 4.50
CA GLY A 175 -7.93 -10.40 5.64
C GLY A 175 -9.40 -10.53 6.04
N PHE A 176 -10.24 -9.55 5.70
CA PHE A 176 -11.70 -9.66 5.95
C PHE A 176 -12.33 -10.73 5.08
N LEU A 177 -11.89 -10.87 3.81
CA LEU A 177 -12.38 -11.92 2.93
C LEU A 177 -12.02 -13.31 3.46
N SER A 178 -10.79 -13.49 3.94
CA SER A 178 -10.36 -14.74 4.58
C SER A 178 -11.19 -15.03 5.84
N ARG A 179 -11.41 -14.03 6.69
CA ARG A 179 -12.24 -14.17 7.90
C ARG A 179 -13.69 -14.48 7.57
N PHE A 180 -14.25 -13.83 6.56
CA PHE A 180 -15.60 -14.14 6.10
C PHE A 180 -15.70 -15.58 5.59
N ALA A 181 -14.74 -16.03 4.79
CA ALA A 181 -14.70 -17.41 4.30
C ALA A 181 -14.58 -18.45 5.43
N GLU A 182 -13.81 -18.14 6.49
CA GLU A 182 -13.61 -19.02 7.64
C GLU A 182 -14.84 -19.07 8.57
N THR A 183 -15.54 -17.94 8.76
CA THR A 183 -16.55 -17.80 9.84
C THR A 183 -17.98 -17.69 9.34
N GLY A 184 -18.20 -17.29 8.09
CA GLY A 184 -19.50 -16.91 7.55
C GLY A 184 -20.10 -15.63 8.17
N ASP A 185 -19.33 -14.88 9.00
CA ASP A 185 -19.84 -13.72 9.71
C ASP A 185 -19.89 -12.49 8.81
N GLY A 186 -21.11 -11.99 8.55
CA GLY A 186 -21.40 -10.83 7.70
C GLY A 186 -20.72 -9.53 8.14
N VAL A 187 -20.23 -9.42 9.37
CA VAL A 187 -19.43 -8.26 9.82
C VAL A 187 -18.18 -8.09 8.97
N TRP A 188 -17.53 -9.19 8.57
CA TRP A 188 -16.32 -9.14 7.77
C TRP A 188 -16.56 -8.74 6.31
N SER A 189 -17.64 -9.23 5.70
CA SER A 189 -18.06 -8.77 4.37
C SER A 189 -18.45 -7.30 4.38
N GLY A 190 -19.16 -6.83 5.41
CA GLY A 190 -19.47 -5.41 5.58
C GLY A 190 -18.22 -4.51 5.70
N ARG A 191 -17.17 -4.98 6.40
CA ARG A 191 -15.87 -4.27 6.45
C ARG A 191 -15.17 -4.20 5.10
N TRP A 192 -15.24 -5.29 4.35
CA TRP A 192 -14.70 -5.32 2.98
C TRP A 192 -15.42 -4.33 2.06
N LEU A 193 -16.75 -4.29 2.09
CA LEU A 193 -17.56 -3.36 1.31
C LEU A 193 -17.23 -1.90 1.67
N GLU A 194 -17.19 -1.57 2.97
CA GLU A 194 -16.79 -0.23 3.43
C GLU A 194 -15.41 0.17 2.88
N TYR A 195 -14.44 -0.77 2.83
CA TYR A 195 -13.12 -0.52 2.27
C TYR A 195 -13.17 -0.31 0.76
N SER A 196 -13.83 -1.20 0.03
CA SER A 196 -13.87 -1.17 -1.45
C SER A 196 -14.54 0.12 -1.94
N GLU A 197 -15.64 0.53 -1.35
CA GLU A 197 -16.32 1.80 -1.65
C GLU A 197 -15.47 3.03 -1.29
N ALA A 198 -14.74 2.97 -0.18
CA ALA A 198 -13.93 4.10 0.26
C ALA A 198 -12.67 4.29 -0.58
N ILE A 199 -12.14 3.22 -1.19
CA ILE A 199 -10.92 3.24 -2.00
C ILE A 199 -11.20 3.42 -3.50
N GLU A 200 -12.45 3.25 -3.92
CA GLU A 200 -12.85 3.42 -5.31
C GLU A 200 -12.38 4.78 -5.88
N GLY A 201 -11.77 4.76 -7.07
CA GLY A 201 -11.23 5.93 -7.75
C GLY A 201 -10.03 6.59 -7.05
N LYS A 202 -9.53 6.04 -5.93
CA LYS A 202 -8.35 6.58 -5.25
C LYS A 202 -7.06 5.95 -5.74
N ARG A 203 -6.08 6.79 -6.05
CA ARG A 203 -4.73 6.31 -6.39
C ARG A 203 -4.01 5.86 -5.13
N ARG A 204 -3.73 4.56 -5.04
CA ARG A 204 -2.95 3.99 -3.94
C ARG A 204 -1.47 4.32 -4.06
N LEU A 205 -0.96 4.41 -5.28
CA LEU A 205 0.39 4.85 -5.59
C LEU A 205 0.34 6.21 -6.31
N PHE A 206 1.04 7.18 -5.76
CA PHE A 206 1.12 8.54 -6.30
C PHE A 206 2.58 8.90 -6.57
N TRP A 207 2.82 9.51 -7.70
CA TRP A 207 4.10 10.10 -8.09
C TRP A 207 3.93 11.60 -8.26
N SER A 208 4.92 12.37 -7.82
CA SER A 208 4.95 13.81 -8.11
C SER A 208 4.92 14.03 -9.62
N HIS A 209 4.24 15.12 -10.03
CA HIS A 209 4.11 15.46 -11.44
C HIS A 209 5.48 15.56 -12.13
N GLY A 210 5.63 14.97 -13.30
CA GLY A 210 6.85 14.95 -14.08
C GLY A 210 7.97 14.04 -13.53
N LEU A 211 7.76 13.34 -12.41
CA LEU A 211 8.79 12.46 -11.84
C LEU A 211 8.97 11.20 -12.67
N LYS A 212 7.90 10.61 -13.20
CA LYS A 212 7.97 9.40 -14.04
C LYS A 212 8.78 9.65 -15.30
N GLU A 213 8.51 10.75 -15.98
CA GLU A 213 9.22 11.14 -17.20
C GLU A 213 10.71 11.39 -16.91
N ARG A 214 11.02 12.04 -15.79
CA ARG A 214 12.41 12.33 -15.38
C ARG A 214 13.24 11.07 -15.11
N VAL A 215 12.60 9.99 -14.67
CA VAL A 215 13.26 8.71 -14.42
C VAL A 215 13.11 7.72 -15.58
N GLY A 216 12.57 8.18 -16.73
CA GLY A 216 12.41 7.38 -17.93
C GLY A 216 11.29 6.33 -17.87
N LEU A 217 10.38 6.46 -16.90
CA LEU A 217 9.18 5.63 -16.80
C LEU A 217 8.06 6.24 -17.65
N ASN A 218 7.98 5.82 -18.89
CA ASN A 218 6.84 6.13 -19.74
C ASN A 218 5.67 5.22 -19.38
N GLU A 219 4.48 5.80 -19.22
CA GLU A 219 3.27 5.00 -19.11
C GLU A 219 2.98 4.43 -20.49
N LYS A 220 3.06 3.11 -20.61
CA LYS A 220 2.66 2.39 -21.82
C LYS A 220 1.17 2.05 -21.69
N THR A 221 0.46 2.07 -22.80
CA THR A 221 -0.89 1.55 -22.84
C THR A 221 -0.90 0.04 -22.69
N ASP A 222 -2.04 -0.54 -22.32
CA ASP A 222 -2.16 -2.00 -22.20
C ASP A 222 -1.86 -2.70 -23.53
N GLU A 223 -2.18 -2.05 -24.67
CA GLU A 223 -1.87 -2.52 -26.00
C GLU A 223 -0.36 -2.49 -26.30
N GLU A 224 0.36 -1.44 -25.87
CA GLU A 224 1.82 -1.36 -26.04
C GLU A 224 2.52 -2.40 -25.16
N ILE A 225 2.05 -2.63 -23.93
CA ILE A 225 2.58 -3.68 -23.05
C ILE A 225 2.35 -5.07 -23.65
N ALA A 226 1.13 -5.32 -24.18
CA ALA A 226 0.80 -6.58 -24.82
C ALA A 226 1.67 -6.82 -26.06
N ALA A 227 1.85 -5.80 -26.91
CA ALA A 227 2.70 -5.89 -28.11
C ALA A 227 4.17 -6.17 -27.78
N GLU A 228 4.72 -5.58 -26.70
CA GLU A 228 6.10 -5.84 -26.28
C GLU A 228 6.28 -7.25 -25.68
N GLN A 229 5.25 -7.80 -25.03
CA GLN A 229 5.30 -9.17 -24.49
C GLN A 229 5.25 -10.20 -25.60
N ASP A 230 4.51 -9.94 -26.68
CA ASP A 230 4.41 -10.85 -27.82
C ASP A 230 5.75 -11.08 -28.54
N ASP A 231 6.65 -10.08 -28.57
CA ASP A 231 7.97 -10.19 -29.24
C ASP A 231 8.94 -11.14 -28.50
N HIS A 232 8.66 -11.49 -27.24
CA HIS A 232 9.51 -12.36 -26.41
C HIS A 232 8.79 -13.59 -25.87
N ALA A 233 7.49 -13.69 -26.09
CA ALA A 233 6.70 -14.83 -25.63
C ALA A 233 6.86 -16.02 -26.59
N VAL A 234 7.33 -17.14 -26.05
CA VAL A 234 7.31 -18.42 -26.75
C VAL A 234 6.07 -19.18 -26.28
N ILE A 235 5.24 -19.60 -27.23
CA ILE A 235 4.11 -20.50 -26.91
C ILE A 235 4.69 -21.86 -26.56
N VAL A 236 4.73 -22.19 -25.27
CA VAL A 236 5.26 -23.48 -24.80
C VAL A 236 4.22 -24.59 -25.01
N TYR A 237 2.95 -24.30 -24.79
CA TYR A 237 1.85 -25.23 -24.96
C TYR A 237 0.52 -24.52 -25.23
N GLN A 238 -0.31 -25.07 -26.09
CA GLN A 238 -1.66 -24.55 -26.36
C GLN A 238 -2.69 -25.58 -25.93
N MET A 239 -3.46 -25.26 -24.89
CA MET A 239 -4.51 -26.12 -24.37
C MET A 239 -5.81 -25.98 -25.15
N LEU A 240 -6.51 -27.08 -25.38
CA LEU A 240 -7.89 -27.07 -25.81
C LEU A 240 -8.81 -26.70 -24.64
N ASP A 241 -10.03 -26.23 -24.93
CA ASP A 241 -11.01 -25.84 -23.89
C ASP A 241 -11.27 -26.95 -22.86
N GLY A 242 -11.26 -28.21 -23.28
CA GLY A 242 -11.43 -29.37 -22.40
C GLY A 242 -10.26 -29.56 -21.44
N GLU A 243 -9.04 -29.45 -21.93
CA GLU A 243 -7.78 -29.53 -21.14
C GLU A 243 -7.70 -28.39 -20.16
N TRP A 244 -7.99 -27.15 -20.59
CA TRP A 244 -7.99 -25.97 -19.72
C TRP A 244 -8.99 -26.09 -18.56
N ARG A 245 -10.19 -26.58 -18.79
CA ARG A 245 -11.20 -26.76 -17.76
C ARG A 245 -10.70 -27.65 -16.61
N LYS A 246 -9.85 -28.62 -16.90
CA LYS A 246 -9.24 -29.54 -15.92
C LYS A 246 -7.97 -28.93 -15.34
N ALA A 247 -7.06 -28.42 -16.18
CA ALA A 247 -5.79 -27.85 -15.76
C ALA A 247 -5.92 -26.57 -14.89
N ARG A 248 -6.99 -25.78 -15.06
CA ARG A 248 -7.20 -24.51 -14.32
C ARG A 248 -7.20 -24.63 -12.81
N HIS A 249 -7.50 -25.80 -12.26
CA HIS A 249 -7.46 -26.06 -10.82
C HIS A 249 -6.05 -26.42 -10.31
N ASN A 250 -5.14 -26.72 -11.24
CA ASN A 250 -3.75 -27.10 -10.98
C ASN A 250 -2.72 -26.20 -11.66
N VAL A 251 -3.08 -24.91 -11.93
CA VAL A 251 -2.21 -23.93 -12.62
C VAL A 251 -0.81 -23.85 -12.05
N PRO A 252 -0.57 -23.88 -10.70
CA PRO A 252 0.80 -23.86 -10.17
C PRO A 252 1.65 -25.05 -10.63
N ARG A 253 1.08 -26.25 -10.77
CA ARG A 253 1.80 -27.45 -11.24
C ARG A 253 2.11 -27.37 -12.73
N VAL A 254 1.16 -26.84 -13.52
CA VAL A 254 1.35 -26.62 -14.96
C VAL A 254 2.46 -25.58 -15.21
N LEU A 255 2.48 -24.50 -14.44
CA LEU A 255 3.51 -23.47 -14.56
C LEU A 255 4.89 -24.00 -14.12
N ALA A 256 4.95 -24.78 -13.04
CA ALA A 256 6.21 -25.39 -12.60
C ALA A 256 6.79 -26.32 -13.68
N ALA A 257 5.95 -27.17 -14.29
CA ALA A 257 6.36 -28.04 -15.38
C ALA A 257 6.83 -27.27 -16.63
N ALA A 258 6.24 -26.10 -16.88
CA ALA A 258 6.66 -25.21 -17.97
C ALA A 258 8.03 -24.54 -17.70
N GLU A 259 8.35 -24.27 -16.44
CA GLU A 259 9.64 -23.66 -16.03
C GLU A 259 10.79 -24.71 -16.00
N ASP A 260 10.48 -25.96 -15.62
CA ASP A 260 11.47 -27.01 -15.43
C ASP A 260 11.74 -27.88 -16.69
N ASP A 261 11.25 -27.46 -17.86
CA ASP A 261 11.40 -28.18 -19.12
C ASP A 261 10.83 -29.62 -19.09
N GLU A 262 9.89 -29.88 -18.14
CA GLU A 262 9.14 -31.13 -18.08
C GLU A 262 8.18 -31.27 -19.27
N ASN A 263 7.82 -32.52 -19.60
CA ASN A 263 6.82 -32.76 -20.66
C ASN A 263 5.44 -32.31 -20.20
N LEU A 264 5.10 -31.03 -20.50
CA LEU A 264 3.82 -30.41 -20.15
C LEU A 264 2.61 -31.26 -20.54
N ARG A 265 2.72 -32.03 -21.62
CA ARG A 265 1.63 -32.89 -22.08
C ARG A 265 1.38 -34.04 -21.10
N GLU A 266 2.44 -34.68 -20.62
CA GLU A 266 2.33 -35.73 -19.60
C GLU A 266 1.75 -35.21 -18.30
N VAL A 267 2.19 -34.02 -17.86
CA VAL A 267 1.66 -33.38 -16.64
C VAL A 267 0.17 -33.03 -16.78
N ILE A 268 -0.27 -32.58 -17.96
CA ILE A 268 -1.68 -32.29 -18.22
C ILE A 268 -2.50 -33.59 -18.26
N GLU A 269 -2.01 -34.64 -18.89
CA GLU A 269 -2.63 -35.95 -18.91
C GLU A 269 -2.75 -36.56 -17.50
N GLU A 270 -1.71 -36.43 -16.65
CA GLU A 270 -1.77 -36.84 -15.24
C GLU A 270 -2.79 -36.03 -14.42
N ILE A 271 -2.89 -34.71 -14.65
CA ILE A 271 -3.91 -33.86 -14.01
C ILE A 271 -5.31 -34.30 -14.45
N GLU A 272 -5.48 -34.67 -15.72
CA GLU A 272 -6.74 -35.18 -16.23
C GLU A 272 -7.15 -36.49 -15.57
N GLU A 273 -6.21 -37.38 -15.33
CA GLU A 273 -6.48 -38.65 -14.64
C GLU A 273 -6.80 -38.44 -13.15
N LEU A 274 -6.05 -37.55 -12.46
CA LEU A 274 -6.27 -37.20 -11.04
C LEU A 274 -7.63 -36.56 -10.80
N ASP A 275 -8.07 -35.63 -11.66
CA ASP A 275 -9.38 -34.98 -11.53
C ASP A 275 -10.54 -35.99 -11.66
N PHE A 276 -10.34 -37.04 -12.43
CA PHE A 276 -11.36 -38.08 -12.56
C PHE A 276 -11.51 -38.88 -11.23
N TYR A 277 -10.41 -39.22 -10.58
CA TYR A 277 -10.43 -39.94 -9.30
C TYR A 277 -10.81 -39.08 -8.10
N THR A 278 -10.39 -37.78 -8.07
CA THR A 278 -10.75 -36.84 -6.99
C THR A 278 -12.20 -36.41 -7.06
N ALA A 279 -12.79 -36.23 -8.25
CA ALA A 279 -14.20 -35.93 -8.41
C ALA A 279 -15.12 -37.06 -7.90
N GLU A 280 -14.70 -38.32 -8.01
CA GLU A 280 -15.40 -39.43 -7.38
C GLU A 280 -15.20 -39.52 -5.87
N ALA A 281 -13.98 -39.21 -5.35
CA ALA A 281 -13.67 -39.22 -3.93
C ALA A 281 -14.30 -38.02 -3.20
N GLU A 282 -14.22 -36.80 -3.75
CA GLU A 282 -14.87 -35.61 -3.19
C GLU A 282 -16.39 -35.66 -3.23
N ALA A 283 -16.99 -36.30 -4.22
CA ALA A 283 -18.44 -36.55 -4.25
C ALA A 283 -18.88 -37.46 -3.08
N VAL A 284 -17.99 -38.22 -2.49
CA VAL A 284 -18.24 -39.07 -1.31
C VAL A 284 -17.90 -38.32 0.01
N GLU A 285 -16.84 -37.49 0.05
CA GLU A 285 -16.43 -36.75 1.25
C GLU A 285 -17.22 -35.44 1.49
N THR A 286 -17.61 -34.70 0.46
CA THR A 286 -18.37 -33.45 0.60
C THR A 286 -19.82 -33.64 1.04
N ARG A 287 -20.26 -34.88 1.30
CA ARG A 287 -21.52 -35.15 2.01
C ARG A 287 -21.44 -34.95 3.53
N THR A 288 -20.26 -34.73 4.09
CA THR A 288 -20.06 -34.70 5.55
C THR A 288 -19.47 -33.42 6.13
N GLU A 289 -18.79 -32.55 5.36
CA GLU A 289 -18.26 -31.29 5.93
C GLU A 289 -18.29 -30.09 4.92
N GLY A 290 -19.15 -29.14 5.21
CA GLY A 290 -18.97 -27.71 4.94
C GLY A 290 -19.15 -27.20 3.53
N ILE A 291 -19.92 -26.19 3.43
CA ILE A 291 -20.17 -25.17 2.36
C ILE A 291 -19.59 -25.51 0.99
N SER A 292 -20.42 -26.11 0.14
CA SER A 292 -20.05 -26.46 -1.24
C SER A 292 -19.82 -25.19 -2.08
N PHE A 293 -18.93 -25.27 -3.08
CA PHE A 293 -18.69 -24.24 -4.10
C PHE A 293 -20.00 -23.71 -4.74
N LYS A 294 -21.05 -24.51 -4.76
CA LYS A 294 -22.40 -24.18 -5.18
C LYS A 294 -23.03 -23.07 -4.32
N VAL A 295 -22.78 -23.06 -3.01
CA VAL A 295 -23.27 -22.02 -2.09
C VAL A 295 -22.55 -20.70 -2.34
N ILE A 296 -21.25 -20.71 -2.64
CA ILE A 296 -20.48 -19.51 -3.00
C ILE A 296 -20.99 -18.92 -4.33
N GLN A 297 -21.36 -19.77 -5.25
CA GLN A 297 -21.88 -19.37 -6.55
C GLN A 297 -23.32 -18.82 -6.44
N GLU A 298 -24.16 -19.42 -5.62
CA GLU A 298 -25.51 -18.95 -5.32
C GLU A 298 -25.48 -17.59 -4.62
N ILE A 299 -24.58 -17.37 -3.65
CA ILE A 299 -24.36 -16.09 -2.98
C ILE A 299 -23.83 -15.04 -3.96
N ALA A 300 -22.92 -15.40 -4.85
CA ALA A 300 -22.38 -14.49 -5.87
C ALA A 300 -23.44 -14.10 -6.91
N ASP A 301 -24.35 -15.00 -7.25
CA ASP A 301 -25.42 -14.74 -8.19
C ASP A 301 -26.57 -13.94 -7.55
N GLU A 302 -26.93 -14.18 -6.30
CA GLU A 302 -27.83 -13.32 -5.52
C GLU A 302 -27.28 -11.88 -5.40
N PHE A 303 -26.00 -11.73 -5.12
CA PHE A 303 -25.35 -10.43 -5.01
C PHE A 303 -25.32 -9.66 -6.34
N ARG A 304 -25.13 -10.36 -7.47
CA ARG A 304 -25.23 -9.76 -8.81
C ARG A 304 -26.65 -9.29 -9.14
N GLU A 305 -27.66 -10.01 -8.69
CA GLU A 305 -29.05 -9.64 -8.91
C GLU A 305 -29.48 -8.46 -8.01
N GLU A 306 -28.96 -8.37 -6.80
CA GLU A 306 -29.19 -7.20 -5.92
C GLU A 306 -28.51 -5.93 -6.48
N LEU A 307 -27.28 -6.04 -6.99
CA LEU A 307 -26.58 -4.92 -7.66
C LEU A 307 -27.27 -4.42 -8.92
N LYS A 308 -28.03 -5.27 -9.62
CA LYS A 308 -28.84 -4.86 -10.78
C LYS A 308 -30.15 -4.18 -10.40
N ARG A 309 -30.59 -4.31 -9.15
CA ARG A 309 -31.83 -3.72 -8.61
C ARG A 309 -31.62 -2.40 -7.87
N ALA A 310 -30.37 -2.09 -7.49
CA ALA A 310 -29.94 -0.82 -6.90
C ALA A 310 -29.44 0.14 -7.99
#